data_a76a2a95d338ef6574cbe703ae6c7b07
#
_entry.id   a76a2a95d338ef6574cbe703ae6c7b07
#
_cell.length_a   1.000
_cell.length_b   1.000
_cell.length_c   1.000
_cell.angle_alpha   90.00
_cell.angle_beta   90.00
_cell.angle_gamma   90.00
#
_symmetry.space_group_name_H-M   'P 1'
#
loop_
_entity.id
_entity.type
_entity.pdbx_description
1 polymer ?
#
loop_
_entity_poly.entity_id
_entity_poly.type
_entity_poly.pdbx_seq_one_letter_code
_entity_poly.pdbx_strand_id
1 'polypeptide(L)'
;TIDLTFTVSGKTVLKKFGWTKSIRGSEGASAVVFSIYAPEGTVVLNQSGSLTLATSAYSGATAITTGATYQWAKYTAGKWEDISGATSSTLTVSGADIVNIQSYRCTMSYGGKSYVDVITVEDKSDPYVSEMLSIGGFTVKNNLGGLVPYVIVRTNQKEVDPLLGTISETAPSSLANGTFWYKVDHAAKAVT
;
A
#
# COMPACT_ATOMS: atom_id res chain seq x y z
N THR A 1 28.91 -49.86 -27.02
CA THR A 1 28.59 -51.21 -27.42
C THR A 1 29.77 -52.10 -27.04
N ILE A 2 29.50 -53.20 -26.35
CA ILE A 2 30.50 -54.23 -26.01
C ILE A 2 30.14 -55.46 -26.79
N ASP A 3 31.11 -55.98 -27.53
CA ASP A 3 30.97 -57.22 -28.30
C ASP A 3 31.54 -58.37 -27.47
N LEU A 4 30.71 -59.33 -27.15
CA LEU A 4 31.08 -60.55 -26.45
C LEU A 4 31.04 -61.72 -27.42
N THR A 5 32.20 -62.35 -27.63
CA THR A 5 32.35 -63.52 -28.51
C THR A 5 32.54 -64.80 -27.68
N PHE A 6 31.68 -65.73 -27.87
CA PHE A 6 31.75 -67.06 -27.22
C PHE A 6 31.97 -68.11 -28.27
N THR A 7 32.95 -69.03 -28.06
CA THR A 7 33.18 -70.19 -28.92
C THR A 7 32.89 -71.41 -28.10
N VAL A 8 31.89 -72.19 -28.50
CA VAL A 8 31.54 -73.51 -27.91
C VAL A 8 31.45 -74.54 -29.03
N SER A 9 32.15 -75.62 -28.87
CA SER A 9 32.15 -76.72 -29.85
C SER A 9 32.43 -76.29 -31.29
N GLY A 10 33.41 -75.41 -31.47
CA GLY A 10 33.79 -74.85 -32.80
C GLY A 10 32.82 -73.86 -33.42
N LYS A 11 31.74 -73.50 -32.73
CA LYS A 11 30.80 -72.47 -33.17
C LYS A 11 31.00 -71.18 -32.37
N THR A 12 31.17 -70.12 -33.11
CA THR A 12 31.32 -68.79 -32.52
C THR A 12 29.99 -68.03 -32.47
N VAL A 13 29.58 -67.54 -31.31
CA VAL A 13 28.37 -66.73 -31.10
C VAL A 13 28.82 -65.33 -30.68
N LEU A 14 28.43 -64.35 -31.43
CA LEU A 14 28.63 -62.90 -31.10
C LEU A 14 27.37 -62.38 -30.46
N LYS A 15 27.51 -61.80 -29.25
CA LYS A 15 26.48 -61.06 -28.55
C LYS A 15 26.89 -59.60 -28.42
N LYS A 16 26.06 -58.68 -28.91
CA LYS A 16 26.25 -57.20 -28.75
C LYS A 16 25.43 -56.70 -27.62
N PHE A 17 26.05 -56.01 -26.67
CA PHE A 17 25.39 -55.27 -25.64
C PHE A 17 25.51 -53.78 -25.90
N GLY A 18 24.39 -53.11 -26.12
CA GLY A 18 24.29 -51.65 -26.12
C GLY A 18 23.97 -51.15 -24.71
N TRP A 19 24.69 -50.18 -24.22
CA TRP A 19 24.35 -49.45 -23.03
C TRP A 19 24.34 -47.94 -23.34
N THR A 20 23.38 -47.22 -22.79
CA THR A 20 23.27 -45.77 -22.93
C THR A 20 23.50 -45.14 -21.57
N LYS A 21 24.53 -44.30 -21.49
CA LYS A 21 24.69 -43.47 -20.31
C LYS A 21 23.74 -42.27 -20.43
N SER A 22 22.74 -42.22 -19.57
CA SER A 22 21.98 -40.99 -19.40
C SER A 22 22.87 -39.99 -18.68
N ILE A 23 23.25 -38.90 -19.38
CA ILE A 23 23.91 -37.76 -18.75
C ILE A 23 22.76 -36.91 -18.17
N ARG A 24 22.81 -36.67 -16.85
CA ARG A 24 21.93 -35.70 -16.21
C ARG A 24 22.08 -34.41 -17.00
N GLY A 25 20.99 -33.89 -17.55
CA GLY A 25 20.97 -32.56 -18.17
C GLY A 25 21.50 -31.54 -17.20
N SER A 26 22.09 -30.46 -17.69
CA SER A 26 22.44 -29.31 -16.85
C SER A 26 21.19 -28.93 -16.06
N GLU A 27 21.36 -28.66 -14.76
CA GLU A 27 20.24 -28.14 -13.96
C GLU A 27 19.71 -26.90 -14.66
N GLY A 28 18.40 -26.84 -14.87
CA GLY A 28 17.75 -25.66 -15.43
C GLY A 28 18.07 -24.46 -14.54
N ALA A 29 18.19 -23.28 -15.14
CA ALA A 29 18.37 -22.05 -14.37
C ALA A 29 17.28 -21.97 -13.32
N SER A 30 17.66 -21.65 -12.07
CA SER A 30 16.72 -21.46 -10.98
C SER A 30 15.68 -20.40 -11.34
N ALA A 31 14.42 -20.68 -11.06
CA ALA A 31 13.36 -19.71 -11.28
C ALA A 31 13.60 -18.45 -10.44
N VAL A 32 13.41 -17.29 -11.05
CA VAL A 32 13.46 -16.02 -10.33
C VAL A 32 12.06 -15.65 -9.90
N VAL A 33 11.89 -15.37 -8.62
CA VAL A 33 10.68 -14.83 -8.00
C VAL A 33 10.95 -13.39 -7.61
N PHE A 34 10.05 -12.49 -7.98
CA PHE A 34 10.11 -11.07 -7.69
C PHE A 34 8.78 -10.61 -7.13
N SER A 35 8.78 -9.84 -6.04
CA SER A 35 7.58 -9.30 -5.44
C SER A 35 7.82 -7.95 -4.79
N ILE A 36 6.74 -7.15 -4.70
CA ILE A 36 6.69 -5.90 -3.93
C ILE A 36 5.92 -6.17 -2.64
N TYR A 37 6.35 -5.55 -1.56
CA TYR A 37 5.64 -5.56 -0.28
C TYR A 37 5.77 -4.20 0.41
N ALA A 38 4.88 -3.93 1.36
CA ALA A 38 4.91 -2.73 2.18
C ALA A 38 5.10 -3.16 3.66
N PRO A 39 6.28 -2.90 4.26
CA PRO A 39 6.56 -3.31 5.65
C PRO A 39 5.57 -2.73 6.67
N GLU A 40 5.13 -1.49 6.45
CA GLU A 40 4.18 -0.78 7.32
C GLU A 40 2.71 -1.00 6.89
N GLY A 41 2.45 -1.84 5.88
CA GLY A 41 1.14 -2.04 5.28
C GLY A 41 0.88 -1.12 4.10
N THR A 42 -0.33 -1.21 3.54
CA THR A 42 -0.73 -0.55 2.28
C THR A 42 -1.80 0.52 2.49
N VAL A 43 -1.96 1.01 3.71
CA VAL A 43 -2.99 1.99 4.05
C VAL A 43 -2.33 3.23 4.63
N VAL A 44 -2.68 4.39 4.09
CA VAL A 44 -2.44 5.70 4.71
C VAL A 44 -3.76 6.25 5.26
N LEU A 45 -3.68 7.18 6.18
CA LEU A 45 -4.84 7.80 6.80
C LEU A 45 -4.87 9.29 6.49
N ASN A 46 -5.99 9.76 5.95
CA ASN A 46 -6.25 11.19 5.72
C ASN A 46 -5.14 11.87 4.90
N GLN A 47 -4.63 11.19 3.88
CA GLN A 47 -3.54 11.66 3.01
C GLN A 47 -2.30 12.14 3.79
N SER A 48 -2.04 11.53 4.94
CA SER A 48 -0.98 11.95 5.85
C SER A 48 0.11 10.90 5.97
N GLY A 49 1.32 11.35 6.33
CA GLY A 49 2.46 10.46 6.53
C GLY A 49 3.09 9.98 5.23
N SER A 50 3.84 8.93 5.34
CA SER A 50 4.47 8.23 4.20
C SER A 50 4.57 6.74 4.51
N LEU A 51 4.68 5.94 3.48
CA LEU A 51 4.95 4.51 3.61
C LEU A 51 6.07 4.10 2.65
N THR A 52 6.72 2.99 2.96
CA THR A 52 7.78 2.42 2.16
C THR A 52 7.27 1.21 1.39
N LEU A 53 7.45 1.22 0.08
CA LEU A 53 7.31 0.04 -0.76
C LEU A 53 8.70 -0.57 -0.94
N ALA A 54 8.83 -1.86 -0.71
CA ALA A 54 10.09 -2.58 -0.83
C ALA A 54 9.95 -3.76 -1.79
N THR A 55 11.07 -4.18 -2.37
CA THR A 55 11.10 -5.34 -3.26
C THR A 55 11.79 -6.52 -2.61
N SER A 56 11.36 -7.71 -2.98
CA SER A 56 11.96 -8.98 -2.62
C SER A 56 12.21 -9.79 -3.88
N ALA A 57 13.42 -10.32 -4.06
CA ALA A 57 13.80 -11.09 -5.23
C ALA A 57 14.67 -12.29 -4.87
N TYR A 58 14.36 -13.45 -5.44
CA TYR A 58 15.08 -14.70 -5.21
C TYR A 58 15.33 -15.43 -6.52
N SER A 59 16.47 -16.09 -6.63
CA SER A 59 16.77 -17.09 -7.66
C SER A 59 16.88 -18.45 -6.97
N GLY A 60 15.85 -19.29 -7.12
CA GLY A 60 15.69 -20.47 -6.30
C GLY A 60 15.56 -20.09 -4.81
N ALA A 61 16.47 -20.59 -3.97
CA ALA A 61 16.50 -20.26 -2.54
C ALA A 61 17.44 -19.09 -2.19
N THR A 62 18.14 -18.49 -3.17
CA THR A 62 19.14 -17.45 -2.93
C THR A 62 18.55 -16.08 -3.21
N ALA A 63 18.65 -15.16 -2.24
CA ALA A 63 18.22 -13.78 -2.41
C ALA A 63 19.11 -13.06 -3.45
N ILE A 64 18.47 -12.27 -4.31
CA ILE A 64 19.15 -11.39 -5.29
C ILE A 64 19.36 -10.05 -4.62
N THR A 65 20.61 -9.81 -4.17
CA THR A 65 20.98 -8.57 -3.48
C THR A 65 21.84 -7.64 -4.34
N THR A 66 22.38 -8.14 -5.46
CA THR A 66 23.24 -7.40 -6.38
C THR A 66 22.94 -7.76 -7.83
N GLY A 67 23.36 -6.90 -8.76
CA GLY A 67 23.22 -7.15 -10.19
C GLY A 67 21.82 -6.97 -10.76
N ALA A 68 20.86 -6.53 -9.92
CA ALA A 68 19.52 -6.14 -10.35
C ALA A 68 19.43 -4.61 -10.46
N THR A 69 18.63 -4.14 -11.41
CA THR A 69 18.23 -2.73 -11.53
C THR A 69 16.72 -2.63 -11.43
N TYR A 70 16.24 -1.49 -10.97
CA TYR A 70 14.81 -1.28 -10.71
C TYR A 70 14.34 -0.02 -11.41
N GLN A 71 13.05 0.01 -11.75
CA GLN A 71 12.34 1.21 -12.18
C GLN A 71 10.91 1.15 -11.63
N TRP A 72 10.55 2.15 -10.85
CA TRP A 72 9.21 2.31 -10.33
C TRP A 72 8.36 3.17 -11.26
N ALA A 73 7.07 2.84 -11.31
CA ALA A 73 6.07 3.58 -12.04
C ALA A 73 4.78 3.68 -11.21
N LYS A 74 4.01 4.74 -11.41
CA LYS A 74 2.67 4.89 -10.85
C LYS A 74 1.62 4.80 -11.96
N TYR A 75 0.44 4.33 -11.61
CA TYR A 75 -0.68 4.27 -12.55
C TYR A 75 -1.44 5.59 -12.53
N THR A 76 -1.43 6.32 -13.64
CA THR A 76 -2.03 7.65 -13.76
C THR A 76 -2.79 7.75 -15.07
N ALA A 77 -4.04 8.21 -15.02
CA ALA A 77 -4.87 8.43 -16.21
C ALA A 77 -4.93 7.25 -17.19
N GLY A 78 -5.01 6.03 -16.66
CA GLY A 78 -5.16 4.82 -17.49
C GLY A 78 -3.86 4.22 -18.01
N LYS A 79 -2.70 4.74 -17.61
CA LYS A 79 -1.38 4.25 -18.04
C LYS A 79 -0.37 4.23 -16.91
N TRP A 80 0.70 3.46 -17.09
CA TRP A 80 1.86 3.47 -16.20
C TRP A 80 2.81 4.60 -16.59
N GLU A 81 3.16 5.42 -15.64
CA GLU A 81 4.14 6.51 -15.81
C GLU A 81 5.33 6.26 -14.90
N ASP A 82 6.53 6.23 -15.49
CA ASP A 82 7.75 6.01 -14.73
C ASP A 82 8.01 7.19 -13.79
N ILE A 83 8.36 6.87 -12.55
CA ILE A 83 8.74 7.85 -11.55
C ILE A 83 10.21 8.17 -11.75
N SER A 84 10.51 9.40 -12.14
CA SER A 84 11.87 9.84 -12.42
C SER A 84 12.80 9.64 -11.22
N GLY A 85 13.94 9.00 -11.44
CA GLY A 85 14.94 8.73 -10.41
C GLY A 85 14.58 7.60 -9.42
N ALA A 86 13.40 6.99 -9.53
CA ALA A 86 12.99 5.90 -8.66
C ALA A 86 13.57 4.55 -9.15
N THR A 87 14.86 4.37 -8.92
CA THR A 87 15.64 3.20 -9.38
C THR A 87 16.21 2.33 -8.26
N SER A 88 15.79 2.59 -7.02
CA SER A 88 16.18 1.78 -5.85
C SER A 88 15.25 0.57 -5.67
N SER A 89 15.69 -0.41 -4.88
CA SER A 89 14.85 -1.54 -4.46
C SER A 89 13.69 -1.14 -3.53
N THR A 90 13.67 0.13 -3.10
CA THR A 90 12.62 0.71 -2.27
C THR A 90 12.11 2.01 -2.88
N LEU A 91 10.84 2.33 -2.63
CA LEU A 91 10.19 3.59 -2.97
C LEU A 91 9.46 4.12 -1.76
N THR A 92 9.77 5.35 -1.34
CA THR A 92 8.98 6.07 -0.34
C THR A 92 7.85 6.82 -1.04
N VAL A 93 6.64 6.60 -0.57
CA VAL A 93 5.42 7.19 -1.11
C VAL A 93 4.83 8.12 -0.07
N SER A 94 4.53 9.36 -0.46
CA SER A 94 3.83 10.31 0.40
C SER A 94 2.34 10.01 0.46
N GLY A 95 1.74 10.05 1.64
CA GLY A 95 0.30 9.94 1.80
C GLY A 95 -0.48 11.01 1.03
N ALA A 96 0.09 12.21 0.90
CA ALA A 96 -0.50 13.30 0.13
C ALA A 96 -0.67 13.01 -1.38
N ASP A 97 0.11 12.08 -1.90
CA ASP A 97 0.03 11.67 -3.31
C ASP A 97 -1.04 10.59 -3.57
N ILE A 98 -1.70 10.11 -2.51
CA ILE A 98 -2.68 9.03 -2.60
C ILE A 98 -4.07 9.62 -2.36
N VAL A 99 -4.84 9.74 -3.44
CA VAL A 99 -6.25 10.13 -3.40
C VAL A 99 -7.09 8.87 -3.57
N ASN A 100 -7.65 8.34 -2.49
CA ASN A 100 -8.38 7.08 -2.39
C ASN A 100 -7.49 5.84 -2.64
N ILE A 101 -7.09 5.57 -3.87
CA ILE A 101 -6.32 4.38 -4.26
C ILE A 101 -5.25 4.78 -5.27
N GLN A 102 -4.02 4.30 -5.05
CA GLN A 102 -2.92 4.48 -5.99
C GLN A 102 -2.16 3.16 -6.19
N SER A 103 -1.99 2.76 -7.45
CA SER A 103 -1.19 1.56 -7.79
C SER A 103 0.21 1.96 -8.22
N TYR A 104 1.18 1.18 -7.75
CA TYR A 104 2.59 1.28 -8.08
C TYR A 104 3.08 -0.02 -8.69
N ARG A 105 3.93 0.08 -9.67
CA ARG A 105 4.59 -1.03 -10.35
C ARG A 105 6.09 -0.89 -10.20
N CYS A 106 6.78 -1.98 -9.94
CA CYS A 106 8.22 -2.05 -10.04
C CYS A 106 8.61 -3.04 -11.14
N THR A 107 9.50 -2.62 -12.02
CA THR A 107 10.15 -3.49 -13.00
C THR A 107 11.58 -3.72 -12.55
N MET A 108 11.93 -4.97 -12.27
CA MET A 108 13.30 -5.40 -11.97
C MET A 108 13.92 -6.02 -13.22
N SER A 109 15.12 -5.59 -13.58
CA SER A 109 15.93 -6.22 -14.63
C SER A 109 17.08 -7.01 -13.98
N TYR A 110 17.16 -8.30 -14.26
CA TYR A 110 18.17 -9.20 -13.73
C TYR A 110 18.48 -10.33 -14.71
N GLY A 111 19.76 -10.63 -14.96
CA GLY A 111 20.17 -11.71 -15.86
C GLY A 111 19.65 -11.56 -17.29
N GLY A 112 19.49 -10.32 -17.79
CA GLY A 112 18.98 -10.02 -19.13
C GLY A 112 17.47 -10.24 -19.28
N LYS A 113 16.74 -10.43 -18.17
CA LYS A 113 15.27 -10.59 -18.13
C LYS A 113 14.63 -9.50 -17.27
N SER A 114 13.37 -9.20 -17.55
CA SER A 114 12.56 -8.26 -16.77
C SER A 114 11.51 -9.02 -15.98
N TYR A 115 11.33 -8.60 -14.72
CA TYR A 115 10.34 -9.10 -13.78
C TYR A 115 9.51 -7.93 -13.28
N VAL A 116 8.21 -8.11 -13.19
CA VAL A 116 7.28 -7.02 -12.90
C VAL A 116 6.33 -7.47 -11.79
N ASP A 117 6.10 -6.57 -10.83
CA ASP A 117 5.05 -6.75 -9.84
C ASP A 117 4.34 -5.42 -9.59
N VAL A 118 3.16 -5.48 -9.00
CA VAL A 118 2.28 -4.33 -8.75
C VAL A 118 1.75 -4.41 -7.32
N ILE A 119 1.75 -3.27 -6.64
CA ILE A 119 1.14 -3.10 -5.33
C ILE A 119 0.18 -1.92 -5.36
N THR A 120 -0.90 -2.01 -4.60
CA THR A 120 -1.89 -0.95 -4.48
C THR A 120 -1.90 -0.43 -3.05
N VAL A 121 -1.88 0.88 -2.91
CA VAL A 121 -1.98 1.61 -1.65
C VAL A 121 -3.31 2.33 -1.60
N GLU A 122 -3.96 2.31 -0.44
CA GLU A 122 -5.27 2.91 -0.19
C GLU A 122 -5.14 4.04 0.83
N ASP A 123 -5.80 5.16 0.58
CA ASP A 123 -6.05 6.19 1.59
C ASP A 123 -7.41 5.95 2.23
N LYS A 124 -7.42 5.86 3.56
CA LYS A 124 -8.65 5.79 4.36
C LYS A 124 -8.82 7.09 5.13
N SER A 125 -9.90 7.77 4.84
CA SER A 125 -10.30 8.93 5.61
C SER A 125 -11.09 8.48 6.82
N ASP A 126 -10.68 8.94 8.00
CA ASP A 126 -11.47 8.76 9.20
C ASP A 126 -12.70 9.68 9.14
N PRO A 127 -13.91 9.15 9.34
CA PRO A 127 -15.09 9.99 9.39
C PRO A 127 -15.03 10.93 10.60
N TYR A 128 -15.34 12.19 10.36
CA TYR A 128 -15.60 13.11 11.45
C TYR A 128 -16.99 12.83 12.02
N VAL A 129 -17.07 12.65 13.34
CA VAL A 129 -18.32 12.51 14.08
C VAL A 129 -18.49 13.75 14.95
N SER A 130 -19.62 14.42 14.82
CA SER A 130 -19.96 15.57 15.66
C SER A 130 -21.10 15.23 16.59
N GLU A 131 -20.99 15.67 17.84
CA GLU A 131 -22.00 15.54 18.86
C GLU A 131 -22.25 16.89 19.49
N MET A 132 -23.52 17.30 19.55
CA MET A 132 -23.91 18.53 20.24
C MET A 132 -24.24 18.24 21.69
N LEU A 133 -23.59 18.92 22.58
CA LEU A 133 -23.78 18.83 24.03
C LEU A 133 -24.18 20.21 24.59
N SER A 134 -24.68 20.23 25.81
CA SER A 134 -25.00 21.48 26.52
C SER A 134 -24.63 21.36 27.98
N ILE A 135 -23.96 22.39 28.49
CA ILE A 135 -23.75 22.54 29.93
C ILE A 135 -25.08 22.95 30.55
N GLY A 136 -25.59 22.14 31.48
CA GLY A 136 -26.91 22.37 32.11
C GLY A 136 -28.09 21.70 31.41
N GLY A 137 -27.81 20.90 30.33
CA GLY A 137 -28.83 20.17 29.57
C GLY A 137 -29.48 21.01 28.47
N PHE A 138 -30.46 20.44 27.79
CA PHE A 138 -31.16 21.07 26.65
C PHE A 138 -32.55 21.67 27.06
N THR A 139 -32.81 21.79 28.33
CA THR A 139 -34.10 22.27 28.83
C THR A 139 -33.93 23.52 29.70
N VAL A 140 -34.59 24.60 29.32
CA VAL A 140 -34.72 25.82 30.13
C VAL A 140 -36.10 25.78 30.81
N LYS A 141 -36.12 25.89 32.12
CA LYS A 141 -37.34 25.82 32.90
C LYS A 141 -37.79 27.22 33.31
N ASN A 142 -39.02 27.57 33.01
CA ASN A 142 -39.64 28.82 33.39
C ASN A 142 -38.89 30.08 32.91
N ASN A 143 -38.29 30.03 31.71
CA ASN A 143 -37.42 31.10 31.17
C ASN A 143 -36.25 31.52 32.11
N LEU A 144 -35.90 30.66 33.06
CA LEU A 144 -34.78 30.89 33.97
C LEU A 144 -33.63 29.96 33.59
N GLY A 145 -32.42 30.51 33.49
CA GLY A 145 -31.22 29.78 33.16
C GLY A 145 -30.75 30.08 31.72
N GLY A 146 -29.55 29.61 31.41
CA GLY A 146 -28.95 29.73 30.09
C GLY A 146 -28.55 28.34 29.55
N LEU A 147 -28.68 28.17 28.26
CA LEU A 147 -28.09 27.01 27.55
C LEU A 147 -26.73 27.43 27.03
N VAL A 148 -25.74 26.61 27.29
CA VAL A 148 -24.42 26.76 26.68
C VAL A 148 -24.17 25.54 25.81
N PRO A 149 -24.66 25.56 24.58
CA PRO A 149 -24.40 24.45 23.66
C PRO A 149 -22.94 24.48 23.18
N TYR A 150 -22.37 23.32 23.02
CA TYR A 150 -21.06 23.14 22.40
C TYR A 150 -21.05 21.90 21.54
N VAL A 151 -20.14 21.86 20.59
CA VAL A 151 -20.00 20.71 19.68
C VAL A 151 -18.66 20.05 19.96
N ILE A 152 -18.72 18.75 20.17
CA ILE A 152 -17.52 17.90 20.19
C ILE A 152 -17.41 17.27 18.81
N VAL A 153 -16.23 17.40 18.22
CA VAL A 153 -15.89 16.72 16.97
C VAL A 153 -14.82 15.68 17.26
N ARG A 154 -15.05 14.47 16.83
CA ARG A 154 -14.12 13.36 16.98
C ARG A 154 -13.73 12.82 15.61
N THR A 155 -12.46 12.49 15.48
CA THR A 155 -11.94 11.68 14.39
C THR A 155 -11.16 10.53 14.99
N ASN A 156 -11.32 9.33 14.46
CA ASN A 156 -10.68 8.11 14.97
C ASN A 156 -10.85 7.94 16.51
N GLN A 157 -12.05 8.22 17.02
CA GLN A 157 -12.40 8.21 18.46
C GLN A 157 -11.59 9.21 19.32
N LYS A 158 -10.74 10.00 18.71
CA LYS A 158 -10.01 11.07 19.40
C LYS A 158 -10.79 12.37 19.31
N GLU A 159 -11.00 13.03 20.45
CA GLU A 159 -11.58 14.35 20.48
C GLU A 159 -10.63 15.32 19.75
N VAL A 160 -11.13 15.97 18.71
CA VAL A 160 -10.46 17.12 18.11
C VAL A 160 -10.88 18.29 18.95
N ASP A 161 -9.93 18.94 19.61
CA ASP A 161 -10.16 20.07 20.50
C ASP A 161 -11.12 21.07 19.85
N PRO A 162 -12.35 21.21 20.34
CA PRO A 162 -13.22 22.23 19.80
C PRO A 162 -12.55 23.55 20.13
N LEU A 163 -12.26 24.33 19.10
CA LEU A 163 -11.94 25.72 19.36
C LEU A 163 -13.09 26.29 20.20
N LEU A 164 -12.89 26.36 21.51
CA LEU A 164 -13.64 27.20 22.41
C LEU A 164 -13.37 28.64 21.96
N GLY A 165 -13.85 28.98 20.79
CA GLY A 165 -13.57 30.23 20.14
C GLY A 165 -14.84 30.83 19.66
N THR A 166 -14.89 32.08 19.81
CA THR A 166 -15.72 33.09 19.19
C THR A 166 -16.79 32.53 18.25
N ILE A 167 -18.01 32.54 18.72
CA ILE A 167 -19.19 32.46 17.87
C ILE A 167 -19.07 33.58 16.86
N SER A 168 -18.88 33.24 15.59
CA SER A 168 -18.85 34.21 14.51
C SER A 168 -20.14 34.10 13.70
N GLU A 169 -20.77 35.23 13.44
CA GLU A 169 -21.94 35.29 12.56
C GLU A 169 -21.55 35.16 11.07
N THR A 170 -20.28 35.31 10.77
CA THR A 170 -19.77 35.28 9.40
C THR A 170 -18.85 34.08 9.21
N ALA A 171 -19.13 33.29 8.18
CA ALA A 171 -18.26 32.21 7.81
C ALA A 171 -16.86 32.71 7.43
N PRO A 172 -15.78 32.14 7.95
CA PRO A 172 -14.44 32.52 7.53
C PRO A 172 -14.21 32.17 6.05
N SER A 173 -13.39 32.97 5.38
CA SER A 173 -13.07 32.76 3.97
C SER A 173 -12.25 31.48 3.73
N SER A 174 -11.57 30.98 4.76
CA SER A 174 -10.84 29.70 4.73
C SER A 174 -10.78 29.10 6.13
N LEU A 175 -10.81 27.78 6.20
CA LEU A 175 -10.60 27.03 7.44
C LEU A 175 -9.24 26.35 7.36
N ALA A 176 -8.40 26.52 8.37
CA ALA A 176 -7.22 25.69 8.52
C ALA A 176 -7.63 24.23 8.79
N ASN A 177 -6.78 23.29 8.41
CA ASN A 177 -7.03 21.87 8.65
C ASN A 177 -7.27 21.60 10.14
N GLY A 178 -8.40 20.99 10.48
CA GLY A 178 -8.81 20.75 11.86
C GLY A 178 -9.59 21.88 12.52
N THR A 179 -9.91 22.95 11.80
CA THR A 179 -10.74 24.05 12.31
C THR A 179 -12.18 23.89 11.83
N PHE A 180 -13.12 24.01 12.73
CA PHE A 180 -14.55 23.91 12.44
C PHE A 180 -15.22 25.26 12.72
N TRP A 181 -16.08 25.67 11.81
CA TRP A 181 -16.92 26.83 11.95
C TRP A 181 -18.38 26.39 12.08
N TYR A 182 -19.10 27.03 13.00
CA TYR A 182 -20.54 26.87 13.12
C TYR A 182 -21.19 28.21 13.39
N LYS A 183 -22.35 28.40 12.79
CA LYS A 183 -23.18 29.55 13.03
C LYS A 183 -24.22 29.20 14.07
N VAL A 184 -24.26 29.96 15.15
CA VAL A 184 -25.39 29.91 16.08
C VAL A 184 -26.40 30.97 15.63
N ASP A 185 -27.56 30.55 15.19
CA ASP A 185 -28.64 31.44 14.83
C ASP A 185 -29.33 31.94 16.11
N HIS A 186 -28.99 33.14 16.53
CA HIS A 186 -29.66 33.80 17.64
C HIS A 186 -31.08 34.32 17.31
N ALA A 187 -31.51 34.19 16.07
CA ALA A 187 -32.83 34.62 15.63
C ALA A 187 -33.95 33.62 15.97
N ALA A 188 -33.65 32.43 16.52
CA ALA A 188 -34.64 31.59 17.17
C ALA A 188 -35.09 32.29 18.46
N LYS A 189 -35.96 33.24 18.28
CA LYS A 189 -36.56 34.09 19.27
C LYS A 189 -37.19 33.32 20.41
N ALA A 190 -37.12 33.95 21.57
CA ALA A 190 -38.03 33.74 22.66
C ALA A 190 -39.41 33.27 22.18
N VAL A 191 -39.73 32.03 22.53
CA VAL A 191 -41.10 31.56 22.51
C VAL A 191 -41.83 32.43 23.55
N THR A 192 -42.68 33.32 23.09
CA THR A 192 -43.63 34.00 23.94
C THR A 192 -44.58 33.04 24.60
#